data_76b6872c70f9305197c3f1d3a515aed3
#
_entry.id   76b6872c70f9305197c3f1d3a515aed3
#
_cell.length_a   1.000
_cell.length_b   1.000
_cell.length_c   1.000
_cell.angle_alpha   90.00
_cell.angle_beta   90.00
_cell.angle_gamma   90.00
#
_symmetry.space_group_name_H-M   'P 1'
#
loop_
_entity.id
_entity.type
_entity.pdbx_description
1 polymer ?
#
loop_
_entity_poly.entity_id
_entity_poly.type
_entity_poly.pdbx_seq_one_letter_code
_entity_poly.pdbx_strand_id
1 'polypeptide(L)'
;QVSLVSAALAFNVKNYLGVVPVADDGSAYFEAPSGRGIFFQALDAEGRMIRSMRSFVQAAPGTTRSCIGCHEHKYDAAANLGLRELFGREPDRIQPESWGSGYVDYPSMVQPILDRRCVRCHGGPEDVAAGMDLSGGWTEHFNISYENLANRLETQLTAYWIAGIDCMNGTALWSSQIFPPRAHGSGAAPLAQLLVDGHNGYIPDLTRQERDLILAWIDTNVLYHGHWDATRAGCAIRTWKNIRAALAAEMQQAGCLRCHGNGQQITYFEND
;
A
#
# COMPACT_ATOMS: atom_id res chain seq x y z
N GLN A 1 -13.06 -14.76 10.63
CA GLN A 1 -13.58 -14.01 9.48
C GLN A 1 -12.46 -13.14 8.97
N VAL A 2 -11.95 -13.42 7.77
CA VAL A 2 -10.87 -12.63 7.14
C VAL A 2 -11.48 -11.34 6.62
N SER A 3 -10.85 -10.21 6.93
CA SER A 3 -11.21 -8.93 6.31
C SER A 3 -10.63 -8.87 4.90
N LEU A 4 -11.48 -8.81 3.89
CA LEU A 4 -11.04 -8.71 2.49
C LEU A 4 -10.45 -7.34 2.11
N VAL A 5 -10.40 -6.40 3.05
CA VAL A 5 -9.71 -5.13 2.84
C VAL A 5 -8.20 -5.31 2.86
N SER A 6 -7.70 -6.23 3.68
CA SER A 6 -6.27 -6.51 3.78
C SER A 6 -6.04 -7.84 4.49
N ALA A 7 -5.09 -8.63 4.03
CA ALA A 7 -4.58 -9.80 4.74
C ALA A 7 -3.95 -9.43 6.09
N ALA A 8 -3.53 -8.18 6.23
CA ALA A 8 -2.86 -7.65 7.41
C ALA A 8 -3.77 -7.23 8.55
N LEU A 9 -5.07 -7.52 8.49
CA LEU A 9 -6.06 -7.04 9.46
C LEU A 9 -6.07 -5.50 9.61
N ALA A 10 -5.64 -4.76 8.58
CA ALA A 10 -5.69 -3.31 8.60
C ALA A 10 -7.16 -2.85 8.57
N PHE A 11 -7.61 -2.25 9.67
CA PHE A 11 -8.98 -1.77 9.78
C PHE A 11 -9.17 -0.36 9.19
N ASN A 12 -8.08 0.36 8.95
CA ASN A 12 -8.11 1.74 8.49
C ASN A 12 -7.79 1.80 6.99
N VAL A 13 -8.82 1.99 6.19
CA VAL A 13 -8.66 2.28 4.78
C VAL A 13 -8.16 3.71 4.63
N LYS A 14 -6.96 3.87 4.08
CA LYS A 14 -6.35 5.16 3.84
C LYS A 14 -6.62 5.62 2.42
N ASN A 15 -7.08 6.85 2.30
CA ASN A 15 -7.26 7.53 1.03
C ASN A 15 -6.06 8.45 0.78
N TYR A 16 -5.37 8.24 -0.32
CA TYR A 16 -4.23 9.06 -0.72
C TYR A 16 -4.72 10.40 -1.29
N LEU A 17 -4.27 11.49 -0.71
CA LEU A 17 -4.68 12.83 -1.13
C LEU A 17 -3.72 13.45 -2.14
N GLY A 18 -2.45 13.13 -2.04
CA GLY A 18 -1.37 13.69 -2.84
C GLY A 18 -0.18 14.10 -1.98
N VAL A 19 0.72 14.86 -2.58
CA VAL A 19 1.95 15.34 -1.96
C VAL A 19 1.99 16.86 -1.86
N VAL A 20 2.80 17.35 -0.93
CA VAL A 20 3.14 18.77 -0.79
C VAL A 20 4.66 18.90 -0.65
N PRO A 21 5.25 19.97 -1.14
CA PRO A 21 6.69 20.19 -0.99
C PRO A 21 7.07 20.48 0.47
N VAL A 22 8.26 20.07 0.84
CA VAL A 22 8.94 20.49 2.07
C VAL A 22 9.97 21.55 1.69
N ALA A 23 9.95 22.69 2.35
CA ALA A 23 10.90 23.77 2.13
C ALA A 23 12.30 23.41 2.67
N ASP A 24 13.33 24.17 2.27
CA ASP A 24 14.72 23.92 2.67
C ASP A 24 14.95 24.00 4.18
N ASP A 25 14.12 24.76 4.90
CA ASP A 25 14.13 24.82 6.37
C ASP A 25 13.39 23.64 7.04
N GLY A 26 12.89 22.68 6.26
CA GLY A 26 12.16 21.52 6.74
C GLY A 26 10.68 21.78 7.03
N SER A 27 10.16 22.96 6.73
CA SER A 27 8.75 23.29 6.93
C SER A 27 7.88 22.90 5.73
N ALA A 28 6.59 22.64 6.00
CA ALA A 28 5.56 22.49 4.98
C ALA A 28 4.33 23.30 5.38
N TYR A 29 3.84 24.16 4.48
CA TYR A 29 2.65 24.98 4.70
C TYR A 29 1.68 24.79 3.55
N PHE A 30 0.51 24.21 3.84
CA PHE A 30 -0.41 23.78 2.79
C PHE A 30 -1.87 23.78 3.24
N GLU A 31 -2.76 23.83 2.26
CA GLU A 31 -4.19 23.63 2.47
C GLU A 31 -4.52 22.15 2.57
N ALA A 32 -5.34 21.77 3.54
CA ALA A 32 -5.78 20.40 3.73
C ALA A 32 -7.31 20.31 3.90
N PRO A 33 -7.95 19.20 3.48
CA PRO A 33 -9.39 19.02 3.67
C PRO A 33 -9.76 19.05 5.14
N SER A 34 -10.82 19.77 5.46
CA SER A 34 -11.37 19.87 6.82
C SER A 34 -12.43 18.80 7.11
N GLY A 35 -12.75 18.60 8.37
CA GLY A 35 -13.84 17.71 8.78
C GLY A 35 -13.56 16.22 8.65
N ARG A 36 -12.35 15.82 8.34
CA ARG A 36 -11.89 14.41 8.24
C ARG A 36 -10.54 14.19 8.90
N GLY A 37 -10.25 12.97 9.27
CA GLY A 37 -8.95 12.58 9.78
C GLY A 37 -7.91 12.57 8.67
N ILE A 38 -6.76 13.20 8.89
CA ILE A 38 -5.66 13.31 7.94
C ILE A 38 -4.41 12.75 8.58
N PHE A 39 -3.66 11.95 7.81
CA PHE A 39 -2.36 11.40 8.18
C PHE A 39 -1.29 12.07 7.33
N PHE A 40 -0.19 12.43 7.94
CA PHE A 40 0.98 12.92 7.22
C PHE A 40 2.08 11.87 7.22
N GLN A 41 2.77 11.80 6.10
CA GLN A 41 3.95 10.98 5.93
C GLN A 41 5.06 11.85 5.35
N ALA A 42 6.24 11.78 5.95
CA ALA A 42 7.44 12.39 5.39
C ALA A 42 8.06 11.40 4.40
N LEU A 43 8.31 11.86 3.18
CA LEU A 43 8.91 11.07 2.10
C LEU A 43 10.31 11.62 1.77
N ASP A 44 11.19 10.75 1.28
CA ASP A 44 12.47 11.17 0.70
C ASP A 44 12.32 11.58 -0.78
N ALA A 45 13.42 11.94 -1.40
CA ALA A 45 13.43 12.36 -2.81
C ALA A 45 13.00 11.26 -3.78
N GLU A 46 13.16 10.00 -3.39
CA GLU A 46 12.75 8.83 -4.14
C GLU A 46 11.30 8.42 -3.88
N GLY A 47 10.57 9.15 -3.01
CA GLY A 47 9.18 8.88 -2.64
C GLY A 47 9.02 7.80 -1.56
N ARG A 48 10.10 7.35 -0.92
CA ARG A 48 10.04 6.36 0.16
C ARG A 48 9.73 7.02 1.49
N MET A 49 8.93 6.36 2.29
CA MET A 49 8.53 6.87 3.60
C MET A 49 9.70 6.93 4.59
N ILE A 50 9.97 8.12 5.11
CA ILE A 50 10.89 8.30 6.23
C ILE A 50 10.15 8.07 7.54
N ARG A 51 8.97 8.67 7.68
CA ARG A 51 8.16 8.60 8.90
C ARG A 51 6.67 8.79 8.58
N SER A 52 5.81 8.15 9.35
CA SER A 52 4.36 8.28 9.23
C SER A 52 3.72 8.61 10.57
N MET A 53 2.66 9.38 10.54
CA MET A 53 1.74 9.47 11.68
C MET A 53 1.10 8.10 11.93
N ARG A 54 0.88 7.76 13.19
CA ARG A 54 0.17 6.55 13.64
C ARG A 54 -1.28 6.82 14.01
N SER A 55 -1.59 8.06 14.32
CA SER A 55 -2.94 8.57 14.54
C SER A 55 -3.26 9.59 13.44
N PHE A 56 -4.31 10.34 13.60
CA PHE A 56 -4.72 11.37 12.65
C PHE A 56 -4.87 12.73 13.33
N VAL A 57 -4.81 13.77 12.54
CA VAL A 57 -5.22 15.13 12.91
C VAL A 57 -6.49 15.50 12.18
N GLN A 58 -7.29 16.37 12.79
CA GLN A 58 -8.48 16.92 12.19
C GLN A 58 -8.48 18.43 12.42
N ALA A 59 -8.82 19.19 11.40
CA ALA A 59 -8.98 20.63 11.47
C ALA A 59 -10.42 21.03 11.15
N ALA A 60 -10.94 22.03 11.86
CA ALA A 60 -12.20 22.68 11.51
C ALA A 60 -12.02 23.55 10.26
N PRO A 61 -13.08 23.79 9.48
CA PRO A 61 -13.00 24.69 8.33
C PRO A 61 -12.48 26.07 8.71
N GLY A 62 -11.61 26.66 7.89
CA GLY A 62 -11.05 27.99 8.08
C GLY A 62 -10.09 28.14 9.26
N THR A 63 -9.64 27.02 9.86
CA THR A 63 -8.65 27.09 10.95
C THR A 63 -7.27 26.69 10.46
N THR A 64 -6.25 27.34 11.02
CA THR A 64 -4.84 26.93 10.84
C THR A 64 -4.41 26.06 12.01
N ARG A 65 -3.70 25.00 11.72
CA ARG A 65 -3.05 24.12 12.71
C ARG A 65 -1.55 24.11 12.43
N SER A 66 -0.77 24.12 13.49
CA SER A 66 0.69 23.99 13.38
C SER A 66 1.18 22.85 14.26
N CYS A 67 2.22 22.20 13.80
CA CYS A 67 2.92 21.15 14.51
C CYS A 67 4.41 21.45 14.47
N ILE A 68 5.12 21.14 15.53
CA ILE A 68 6.59 21.23 15.59
C ILE A 68 7.10 19.83 15.92
N GLY A 69 8.01 19.33 15.11
CA GLY A 69 8.52 17.99 15.23
C GLY A 69 7.54 16.91 14.74
N CYS A 70 8.00 15.68 14.73
CA CYS A 70 7.23 14.52 14.33
C CYS A 70 7.45 13.42 15.33
N HIS A 71 6.59 13.37 16.35
CA HIS A 71 6.58 12.33 17.37
C HIS A 71 7.80 12.32 18.31
N GLU A 72 8.11 13.45 18.92
CA GLU A 72 9.11 13.55 19.96
C GLU A 72 8.66 12.78 21.21
N HIS A 73 9.63 12.42 22.02
CA HIS A 73 9.35 11.84 23.33
C HIS A 73 8.57 12.85 24.19
N LYS A 74 7.62 12.35 25.01
CA LYS A 74 6.72 13.20 25.81
C LYS A 74 7.42 14.19 26.78
N TYR A 75 8.70 13.97 27.05
CA TYR A 75 9.53 14.84 27.88
C TYR A 75 10.47 15.73 27.08
N ASP A 76 10.49 15.61 25.75
CA ASP A 76 11.30 16.41 24.86
C ASP A 76 10.45 17.49 24.20
N ALA A 77 11.01 18.64 24.02
CA ALA A 77 10.44 19.68 23.17
C ALA A 77 11.21 19.71 21.86
N ALA A 78 10.47 19.77 20.75
CA ALA A 78 11.09 19.96 19.45
C ALA A 78 11.86 21.30 19.41
N ALA A 79 13.00 21.30 18.72
CA ALA A 79 13.79 22.52 18.55
C ALA A 79 12.96 23.59 17.82
N ASN A 80 13.00 24.82 18.33
CA ASN A 80 12.44 25.94 17.60
C ASN A 80 13.40 26.34 16.47
N LEU A 81 13.11 25.89 15.26
CA LEU A 81 13.95 26.12 14.08
C LEU A 81 13.76 27.52 13.47
N GLY A 82 12.92 28.36 14.06
CA GLY A 82 12.70 29.75 13.58
C GLY A 82 12.15 29.76 12.14
N LEU A 83 11.15 28.93 11.86
CA LEU A 83 10.55 28.71 10.55
C LEU A 83 10.16 29.98 9.82
N ARG A 84 11.14 30.66 9.20
CA ARG A 84 10.96 31.95 8.54
C ARG A 84 10.26 31.86 7.20
N GLU A 85 10.41 30.74 6.52
CA GLU A 85 9.84 30.51 5.19
C GLU A 85 8.31 30.40 5.19
N LEU A 86 7.70 30.13 6.35
CA LEU A 86 6.24 30.08 6.46
C LEU A 86 5.60 31.49 6.48
N PHE A 87 6.35 32.52 6.84
CA PHE A 87 5.79 33.85 6.98
C PHE A 87 5.76 34.57 5.64
N GLY A 88 4.57 34.98 5.23
CA GLY A 88 4.39 35.80 4.03
C GLY A 88 4.25 35.07 2.72
N ARG A 89 4.11 33.72 2.75
CA ARG A 89 3.76 32.95 1.57
C ARG A 89 2.35 32.38 1.66
N GLU A 90 1.74 32.15 0.52
CA GLU A 90 0.48 31.42 0.41
C GLU A 90 0.72 29.94 0.69
N PRO A 91 -0.29 29.21 1.24
CA PRO A 91 -0.20 27.78 1.43
C PRO A 91 -0.14 27.04 0.10
N ASP A 92 0.66 25.99 0.06
CA ASP A 92 0.71 25.08 -1.07
C ASP A 92 -0.60 24.31 -1.20
N ARG A 93 -0.95 23.93 -2.42
CA ARG A 93 -2.03 23.02 -2.69
C ARG A 93 -1.50 21.61 -2.78
N ILE A 94 -2.27 20.64 -2.25
CA ILE A 94 -1.96 19.23 -2.40
C ILE A 94 -1.94 18.89 -3.90
N GLN A 95 -0.82 18.33 -4.36
CA GLN A 95 -0.64 17.86 -5.72
C GLN A 95 -1.04 16.40 -5.79
N PRO A 96 -2.10 16.03 -6.51
CA PRO A 96 -2.44 14.64 -6.72
C PRO A 96 -1.35 13.94 -7.52
N GLU A 97 -1.17 12.65 -7.26
CA GLU A 97 -0.29 11.82 -8.06
C GLU A 97 -0.87 11.54 -9.45
N SER A 98 -0.08 10.91 -10.32
CA SER A 98 -0.49 10.61 -11.70
C SER A 98 -1.69 9.68 -11.81
N TRP A 99 -1.92 8.84 -10.78
CA TRP A 99 -3.13 8.01 -10.67
C TRP A 99 -4.30 8.74 -10.00
N GLY A 100 -4.14 10.00 -9.69
CA GLY A 100 -5.13 10.83 -9.02
C GLY A 100 -5.02 10.79 -7.49
N SER A 101 -6.07 11.30 -6.83
CA SER A 101 -6.31 11.10 -5.41
C SER A 101 -7.33 9.98 -5.23
N GLY A 102 -7.23 9.23 -4.15
CA GLY A 102 -8.19 8.17 -3.87
C GLY A 102 -7.57 6.98 -3.16
N TYR A 103 -8.25 5.87 -3.25
CA TYR A 103 -7.80 4.62 -2.67
C TYR A 103 -6.82 3.93 -3.62
N VAL A 104 -5.80 3.29 -3.05
CA VAL A 104 -4.96 2.37 -3.80
C VAL A 104 -5.57 0.97 -3.70
N ASP A 105 -6.06 0.48 -4.82
CA ASP A 105 -6.71 -0.83 -4.95
C ASP A 105 -5.74 -1.81 -5.63
N TYR A 106 -5.37 -2.87 -4.92
CA TYR A 106 -4.33 -3.79 -5.40
C TYR A 106 -4.70 -4.47 -6.72
N PRO A 107 -5.90 -5.12 -6.85
CA PRO A 107 -6.22 -5.86 -8.05
C PRO A 107 -6.26 -5.02 -9.32
N SER A 108 -6.72 -3.78 -9.22
CA SER A 108 -6.90 -2.92 -10.39
C SER A 108 -5.74 -1.98 -10.67
N MET A 109 -4.89 -1.70 -9.68
CA MET A 109 -3.83 -0.71 -9.81
C MET A 109 -2.42 -1.32 -9.69
N VAL A 110 -2.18 -2.18 -8.70
CA VAL A 110 -0.86 -2.76 -8.43
C VAL A 110 -0.63 -4.01 -9.27
N GLN A 111 -1.57 -4.94 -9.28
CA GLN A 111 -1.44 -6.19 -10.04
C GLN A 111 -1.10 -5.99 -11.51
N PRO A 112 -1.72 -5.05 -12.25
CA PRO A 112 -1.36 -4.81 -13.65
C PRO A 112 0.09 -4.34 -13.86
N ILE A 113 0.72 -3.73 -12.86
CA ILE A 113 2.15 -3.39 -12.91
C ILE A 113 2.97 -4.66 -12.78
N LEU A 114 2.64 -5.52 -11.82
CA LEU A 114 3.33 -6.80 -11.64
C LEU A 114 3.23 -7.66 -12.87
N ASP A 115 2.05 -7.74 -13.49
CA ASP A 115 1.81 -8.51 -14.71
C ASP A 115 2.72 -8.06 -15.86
N ARG A 116 2.92 -6.76 -16.01
CA ARG A 116 3.77 -6.22 -17.07
C ARG A 116 5.27 -6.31 -16.80
N ARG A 117 5.68 -6.18 -15.52
CA ARG A 117 7.07 -5.93 -15.16
C ARG A 117 7.77 -7.07 -14.42
N CYS A 118 6.99 -7.91 -13.73
CA CYS A 118 7.55 -8.89 -12.79
C CYS A 118 7.20 -10.35 -13.18
N VAL A 119 5.99 -10.59 -13.66
CA VAL A 119 5.46 -11.93 -13.94
C VAL A 119 6.29 -12.69 -14.96
N ARG A 120 7.00 -11.99 -15.85
CA ARG A 120 7.90 -12.64 -16.82
C ARG A 120 8.91 -13.59 -16.16
N CYS A 121 9.39 -13.23 -14.96
CA CYS A 121 10.34 -14.03 -14.18
C CYS A 121 9.70 -14.63 -12.93
N HIS A 122 8.62 -14.03 -12.44
CA HIS A 122 7.91 -14.37 -11.21
C HIS A 122 6.49 -14.86 -11.49
N GLY A 123 6.26 -15.56 -12.58
CA GLY A 123 4.94 -16.08 -12.94
C GLY A 123 4.95 -17.59 -13.20
N GLY A 124 3.92 -18.26 -12.69
CA GLY A 124 3.70 -19.69 -12.93
C GLY A 124 4.08 -20.59 -11.76
N PRO A 125 3.61 -21.84 -11.80
CA PRO A 125 3.80 -22.80 -10.70
C PRO A 125 5.17 -23.50 -10.72
N GLU A 126 5.88 -23.48 -11.84
CA GLU A 126 7.14 -24.18 -12.02
C GLU A 126 8.27 -23.20 -12.33
N ASP A 127 9.45 -23.40 -11.73
CA ASP A 127 10.66 -22.60 -11.93
C ASP A 127 10.53 -21.10 -11.67
N VAL A 128 9.63 -20.74 -10.75
CA VAL A 128 9.45 -19.33 -10.36
C VAL A 128 10.68 -18.79 -9.67
N ALA A 129 11.19 -17.66 -10.16
CA ALA A 129 12.35 -17.00 -9.56
C ALA A 129 12.13 -16.77 -8.05
N ALA A 130 13.08 -17.21 -7.24
CA ALA A 130 13.05 -17.17 -5.78
C ALA A 130 11.82 -17.84 -5.13
N GLY A 131 11.13 -18.74 -5.83
CA GLY A 131 9.89 -19.37 -5.34
C GLY A 131 8.76 -18.37 -5.09
N MET A 132 8.77 -17.22 -5.76
CA MET A 132 7.82 -16.14 -5.56
C MET A 132 6.96 -15.92 -6.80
N ASP A 133 5.74 -16.46 -6.78
CA ASP A 133 4.75 -16.22 -7.83
C ASP A 133 4.07 -14.86 -7.62
N LEU A 134 4.22 -13.97 -8.58
CA LEU A 134 3.60 -12.64 -8.60
C LEU A 134 2.47 -12.54 -9.62
N SER A 135 1.99 -13.69 -10.13
CA SER A 135 0.86 -13.72 -11.05
C SER A 135 -0.45 -13.32 -10.37
N GLY A 136 -1.41 -12.89 -11.18
CA GLY A 136 -2.75 -12.52 -10.74
C GLY A 136 -3.66 -13.70 -10.43
N GLY A 137 -3.13 -14.94 -10.32
CA GLY A 137 -3.89 -16.11 -9.92
C GLY A 137 -4.60 -15.92 -8.56
N TRP A 138 -5.64 -16.73 -8.29
CA TRP A 138 -6.47 -16.54 -7.10
C TRP A 138 -6.20 -17.62 -6.05
N THR A 139 -6.15 -17.17 -4.79
CA THR A 139 -6.31 -18.00 -3.60
C THR A 139 -7.78 -18.01 -3.17
N GLU A 140 -8.08 -18.45 -1.96
CA GLU A 140 -9.46 -18.41 -1.46
C GLU A 140 -10.01 -16.96 -1.38
N HIS A 141 -9.16 -15.97 -1.06
CA HIS A 141 -9.59 -14.61 -0.79
C HIS A 141 -8.88 -13.53 -1.60
N PHE A 142 -7.65 -13.77 -2.04
CA PHE A 142 -6.78 -12.76 -2.63
C PHE A 142 -6.11 -13.25 -3.92
N ASN A 143 -5.30 -12.40 -4.55
CA ASN A 143 -4.37 -12.85 -5.56
C ASN A 143 -3.17 -13.57 -4.92
N ILE A 144 -2.61 -14.55 -5.62
CA ILE A 144 -1.38 -15.25 -5.19
C ILE A 144 -0.26 -14.24 -4.94
N SER A 145 -0.05 -13.31 -5.87
CA SER A 145 0.92 -12.23 -5.75
C SER A 145 0.74 -11.39 -4.49
N TYR A 146 -0.49 -11.05 -4.16
CA TYR A 146 -0.79 -10.27 -2.96
C TYR A 146 -0.41 -11.02 -1.70
N GLU A 147 -0.79 -12.29 -1.59
CA GLU A 147 -0.42 -13.09 -0.43
C GLU A 147 1.09 -13.27 -0.32
N ASN A 148 1.78 -13.47 -1.45
CA ASN A 148 3.22 -13.58 -1.46
C ASN A 148 3.93 -12.28 -1.04
N LEU A 149 3.37 -11.11 -1.37
CA LEU A 149 3.95 -9.82 -0.99
C LEU A 149 3.53 -9.35 0.41
N ALA A 150 2.27 -9.55 0.78
CA ALA A 150 1.70 -8.97 1.99
C ALA A 150 1.68 -9.93 3.17
N ASN A 151 1.52 -11.24 2.93
CA ASN A 151 1.25 -12.23 3.97
C ASN A 151 2.45 -13.11 4.35
N ARG A 152 3.55 -13.05 3.60
CA ARG A 152 4.77 -13.78 3.96
C ARG A 152 5.47 -13.08 5.13
N LEU A 153 5.17 -13.52 6.35
CA LEU A 153 5.83 -13.07 7.58
C LEU A 153 7.35 -13.28 7.53
N GLU A 154 7.80 -14.29 6.81
CA GLU A 154 9.22 -14.66 6.72
C GLU A 154 10.06 -13.66 5.92
N THR A 155 9.48 -13.04 4.92
CA THR A 155 10.21 -12.12 4.03
C THR A 155 9.99 -10.67 4.36
N GLN A 156 8.89 -10.32 5.03
CA GLN A 156 8.47 -8.95 5.37
C GLN A 156 8.72 -7.95 4.23
N LEU A 157 8.46 -8.37 3.00
CA LEU A 157 8.83 -7.63 1.79
C LEU A 157 8.25 -6.20 1.76
N THR A 158 7.13 -6.00 2.42
CA THR A 158 6.44 -4.70 2.41
C THR A 158 6.62 -3.91 3.71
N ALA A 159 7.12 -4.52 4.78
CA ALA A 159 7.33 -3.86 6.08
C ALA A 159 6.16 -2.94 6.53
N TYR A 160 4.92 -3.30 6.21
CA TYR A 160 3.74 -2.43 6.22
C TYR A 160 3.18 -2.04 7.60
N TRP A 161 3.74 -2.53 8.68
CA TRP A 161 3.24 -2.34 10.06
C TRP A 161 3.26 -0.86 10.52
N ILE A 162 2.79 0.05 9.66
CA ILE A 162 2.80 1.49 9.94
C ILE A 162 1.80 1.86 11.04
N ALA A 163 0.68 1.16 11.12
CA ALA A 163 -0.41 1.52 12.02
C ALA A 163 -0.25 0.98 13.44
N GLY A 164 0.81 0.23 13.73
CA GLY A 164 1.07 -0.28 15.08
C GLY A 164 0.04 -1.28 15.59
N ILE A 165 -0.66 -1.98 14.70
CA ILE A 165 -1.63 -2.99 15.06
C ILE A 165 -0.93 -4.35 15.05
N ASP A 166 -0.14 -4.61 16.03
CA ASP A 166 0.19 -5.97 16.39
C ASP A 166 -0.78 -6.46 17.47
N CYS A 167 -2.02 -6.72 17.06
CA CYS A 167 -3.01 -7.34 17.92
C CYS A 167 -2.64 -8.79 18.26
N MET A 168 -1.73 -9.40 17.49
CA MET A 168 -1.42 -10.82 17.59
C MET A 168 -0.29 -11.11 18.57
N ASN A 169 0.65 -10.19 18.73
CA ASN A 169 1.83 -10.38 19.59
C ASN A 169 1.79 -9.58 20.90
N GLY A 170 0.67 -8.98 21.27
CA GLY A 170 0.53 -8.25 22.52
C GLY A 170 1.38 -6.97 22.62
N THR A 171 2.08 -6.60 21.57
CA THR A 171 2.73 -5.30 21.45
C THR A 171 1.65 -4.29 21.08
N ALA A 172 1.17 -3.70 22.12
CA ALA A 172 -0.06 -2.95 22.15
C ALA A 172 -0.16 -1.89 21.05
N LEU A 173 -1.30 -1.84 20.41
CA LEU A 173 -1.93 -0.65 19.80
C LEU A 173 -1.69 0.65 20.60
N TRP A 174 -1.34 0.51 21.85
CA TRP A 174 -1.15 1.52 22.87
C TRP A 174 0.31 1.84 23.15
N SER A 175 1.24 1.18 22.44
CA SER A 175 2.66 1.49 22.61
C SER A 175 2.89 2.95 22.19
N SER A 176 3.28 3.77 23.15
CA SER A 176 3.82 5.11 22.91
C SER A 176 5.24 5.06 22.34
N GLN A 177 5.68 3.90 21.87
CA GLN A 177 7.02 3.70 21.31
C GLN A 177 7.23 4.57 20.08
N ILE A 178 8.30 5.33 20.10
CA ILE A 178 8.75 6.10 18.96
C ILE A 178 9.54 5.16 18.06
N PHE A 179 9.09 4.98 16.82
CA PHE A 179 9.85 4.23 15.83
C PHE A 179 10.96 5.09 15.22
N PRO A 180 12.14 4.52 14.99
CA PRO A 180 13.18 5.21 14.22
C PRO A 180 12.68 5.59 12.83
N PRO A 181 13.26 6.61 12.19
CA PRO A 181 13.02 6.87 10.78
C PRO A 181 13.29 5.60 9.94
N ARG A 182 12.48 5.38 8.90
CA ARG A 182 12.58 4.22 7.99
C ARG A 182 12.42 2.85 8.67
N ALA A 183 11.76 2.79 9.82
CA ALA A 183 11.51 1.51 10.50
C ALA A 183 10.37 0.69 9.88
N HIS A 184 9.51 1.33 9.11
CA HIS A 184 8.32 0.72 8.51
C HIS A 184 8.03 1.30 7.13
N GLY A 185 7.04 0.69 6.43
CA GLY A 185 6.56 1.12 5.14
C GLY A 185 7.63 1.02 4.05
N SER A 186 7.49 1.83 3.02
CA SER A 186 8.41 1.82 1.87
C SER A 186 9.86 2.18 2.25
N GLY A 187 10.06 2.90 3.35
CA GLY A 187 11.39 3.19 3.88
C GLY A 187 12.14 1.99 4.44
N ALA A 188 11.42 0.96 4.89
CA ALA A 188 11.98 -0.28 5.43
C ALA A 188 11.76 -1.48 4.50
N ALA A 189 10.86 -1.38 3.55
CA ALA A 189 10.42 -2.49 2.72
C ALA A 189 11.52 -2.98 1.78
N PRO A 190 11.94 -4.26 1.87
CA PRO A 190 12.86 -4.84 0.90
C PRO A 190 12.34 -4.70 -0.54
N LEU A 191 11.04 -4.84 -0.76
CA LEU A 191 10.43 -4.63 -2.07
C LEU A 191 10.75 -3.22 -2.61
N ALA A 192 10.58 -2.17 -1.79
CA ALA A 192 10.86 -0.80 -2.21
C ALA A 192 12.34 -0.63 -2.63
N GLN A 193 13.26 -1.28 -1.91
CA GLN A 193 14.67 -1.28 -2.27
C GLN A 193 14.92 -2.01 -3.60
N LEU A 194 14.31 -3.19 -3.79
CA LEU A 194 14.44 -3.95 -5.04
C LEU A 194 13.91 -3.18 -6.27
N LEU A 195 12.88 -2.35 -6.08
CA LEU A 195 12.32 -1.52 -7.16
C LEU A 195 13.26 -0.38 -7.57
N VAL A 196 14.12 0.11 -6.67
CA VAL A 196 15.05 1.22 -6.91
C VAL A 196 16.42 0.70 -7.31
N ASP A 197 16.98 -0.20 -6.52
CA ASP A 197 18.37 -0.68 -6.66
C ASP A 197 18.47 -1.93 -7.55
N GLY A 198 17.34 -2.57 -7.84
CA GLY A 198 17.30 -3.83 -8.59
C GLY A 198 17.66 -5.05 -7.75
N HIS A 199 17.70 -6.21 -8.40
CA HIS A 199 18.07 -7.49 -7.78
C HIS A 199 18.69 -8.44 -8.82
N ASN A 200 19.63 -9.24 -8.38
CA ASN A 200 20.34 -10.21 -9.22
C ASN A 200 20.89 -9.63 -10.56
N GLY A 201 21.33 -8.37 -10.52
CA GLY A 201 21.82 -7.67 -11.72
C GLY A 201 20.73 -7.16 -12.66
N TYR A 202 19.47 -7.29 -12.27
CA TYR A 202 18.31 -6.78 -13.01
C TYR A 202 17.66 -5.61 -12.27
N ILE A 203 17.50 -4.49 -12.96
CA ILE A 203 16.72 -3.35 -12.48
C ILE A 203 15.37 -3.38 -13.21
N PRO A 204 14.24 -3.46 -12.50
CA PRO A 204 12.93 -3.45 -13.14
C PRO A 204 12.73 -2.18 -13.97
N ASP A 205 12.29 -2.34 -15.22
CA ASP A 205 11.95 -1.21 -16.12
C ASP A 205 10.59 -0.63 -15.71
N LEU A 206 10.58 0.05 -14.56
CA LEU A 206 9.41 0.74 -14.03
C LEU A 206 9.46 2.21 -14.41
N THR A 207 8.33 2.75 -14.84
CA THR A 207 8.16 4.19 -14.87
C THR A 207 8.17 4.73 -13.42
N ARG A 208 8.50 6.00 -13.26
CA ARG A 208 8.41 6.66 -11.96
C ARG A 208 7.00 6.50 -11.36
N GLN A 209 5.97 6.66 -12.17
CA GLN A 209 4.58 6.54 -11.75
C GLN A 209 4.22 5.14 -11.25
N GLU A 210 4.68 4.09 -11.94
CA GLU A 210 4.46 2.70 -11.52
C GLU A 210 5.16 2.42 -10.18
N ARG A 211 6.38 2.90 -10.02
CA ARG A 211 7.12 2.78 -8.77
C ARG A 211 6.42 3.52 -7.63
N ASP A 212 6.11 4.79 -7.83
CA ASP A 212 5.51 5.65 -6.82
C ASP A 212 4.14 5.09 -6.37
N LEU A 213 3.37 4.47 -7.28
CA LEU A 213 2.13 3.78 -6.94
C LEU A 213 2.37 2.56 -6.03
N ILE A 214 3.38 1.74 -6.31
CA ILE A 214 3.71 0.59 -5.44
C ILE A 214 4.17 1.08 -4.06
N LEU A 215 4.98 2.15 -3.99
CA LEU A 215 5.40 2.73 -2.72
C LEU A 215 4.19 3.26 -1.93
N ALA A 216 3.29 3.99 -2.58
CA ALA A 216 2.05 4.47 -1.95
C ALA A 216 1.16 3.32 -1.46
N TRP A 217 1.09 2.21 -2.20
CA TRP A 217 0.39 1.00 -1.76
C TRP A 217 0.97 0.44 -0.46
N ILE A 218 2.30 0.33 -0.38
CA ILE A 218 2.98 -0.11 0.85
C ILE A 218 2.64 0.84 2.00
N ASP A 219 2.74 2.15 1.78
CA ASP A 219 2.58 3.19 2.79
C ASP A 219 1.12 3.43 3.21
N THR A 220 0.17 2.87 2.46
CA THR A 220 -1.24 2.82 2.84
C THR A 220 -1.66 1.50 3.48
N ASN A 221 -0.71 0.73 4.00
CA ASN A 221 -0.90 -0.55 4.72
C ASN A 221 -1.27 -1.72 3.82
N VAL A 222 -0.73 -1.80 2.63
CA VAL A 222 -0.90 -2.92 1.68
C VAL A 222 -2.36 -3.36 1.53
N LEU A 223 -3.25 -2.42 1.33
CA LEU A 223 -4.67 -2.72 1.14
C LEU A 223 -4.86 -3.60 -0.09
N TYR A 224 -5.75 -4.59 0.03
CA TYR A 224 -6.18 -5.37 -1.12
C TYR A 224 -7.29 -4.65 -1.87
N HIS A 225 -8.39 -4.33 -1.16
CA HIS A 225 -9.41 -3.44 -1.69
C HIS A 225 -9.23 -2.03 -1.16
N GLY A 226 -9.28 -1.07 -2.05
CA GLY A 226 -9.09 0.34 -1.73
C GLY A 226 -10.19 0.96 -0.85
N HIS A 227 -11.29 0.25 -0.59
CA HIS A 227 -12.40 0.76 0.21
C HIS A 227 -13.22 -0.36 0.87
N TRP A 228 -13.93 -0.01 1.94
CA TRP A 228 -14.74 -0.96 2.69
C TRP A 228 -15.97 -1.47 1.95
N ASP A 229 -16.45 -0.77 0.94
CA ASP A 229 -17.67 -1.16 0.21
C ASP A 229 -17.49 -2.50 -0.51
N ALA A 230 -16.26 -2.86 -0.88
CA ALA A 230 -15.96 -4.17 -1.45
C ALA A 230 -16.16 -5.33 -0.45
N THR A 231 -16.23 -5.04 0.84
CA THR A 231 -16.34 -6.04 1.92
C THR A 231 -17.66 -6.00 2.68
N ARG A 232 -18.59 -5.10 2.33
CA ARG A 232 -19.89 -4.99 3.01
C ARG A 232 -20.77 -6.20 2.72
N ALA A 233 -21.52 -6.63 3.74
CA ALA A 233 -22.61 -7.58 3.56
C ALA A 233 -23.61 -7.03 2.54
N GLY A 234 -23.84 -7.78 1.46
CA GLY A 234 -24.68 -7.33 0.34
C GLY A 234 -23.89 -6.81 -0.88
N CYS A 235 -22.68 -6.33 -0.74
CA CYS A 235 -21.72 -6.39 -1.82
C CYS A 235 -21.31 -7.86 -1.95
N ALA A 236 -21.54 -8.46 -3.10
CA ALA A 236 -21.07 -9.83 -3.35
C ALA A 236 -19.56 -9.84 -3.13
N ILE A 237 -19.14 -10.36 -1.98
CA ILE A 237 -17.74 -10.65 -1.76
C ILE A 237 -17.36 -11.57 -2.89
N ARG A 238 -16.53 -11.10 -3.79
CA ARG A 238 -16.01 -11.92 -4.87
C ARG A 238 -14.96 -12.85 -4.30
N THR A 239 -15.43 -13.89 -3.63
CA THR A 239 -14.58 -15.04 -3.40
C THR A 239 -14.55 -15.84 -4.69
N TRP A 240 -13.45 -16.47 -4.96
CA TRP A 240 -13.32 -17.40 -6.08
C TRP A 240 -14.45 -18.43 -6.08
N LYS A 241 -14.80 -18.96 -4.92
CA LYS A 241 -15.93 -19.88 -4.74
C LYS A 241 -17.24 -19.32 -5.28
N ASN A 242 -17.50 -18.02 -5.09
CA ASN A 242 -18.77 -17.40 -5.49
C ASN A 242 -18.87 -17.11 -6.98
N ILE A 243 -17.74 -16.95 -7.68
CA ILE A 243 -17.72 -16.61 -9.12
C ILE A 243 -17.29 -17.75 -10.02
N ARG A 244 -16.87 -18.87 -9.44
CA ARG A 244 -16.32 -20.03 -10.18
C ARG A 244 -17.24 -20.50 -11.31
N ALA A 245 -18.51 -20.71 -11.03
CA ALA A 245 -19.46 -21.19 -12.03
C ALA A 245 -19.70 -20.16 -13.14
N ALA A 246 -19.82 -18.89 -12.79
CA ALA A 246 -20.01 -17.81 -13.75
C ALA A 246 -18.76 -17.65 -14.63
N LEU A 247 -17.57 -17.68 -14.03
CA LEU A 247 -16.31 -17.57 -14.77
C LEU A 247 -16.10 -18.78 -15.71
N ALA A 248 -16.40 -19.99 -15.25
CA ALA A 248 -16.30 -21.19 -16.10
C ALA A 248 -17.22 -21.07 -17.32
N ALA A 249 -18.44 -20.55 -17.15
CA ALA A 249 -19.38 -20.31 -18.24
C ALA A 249 -18.84 -19.27 -19.24
N GLU A 250 -18.31 -18.17 -18.76
CA GLU A 250 -17.70 -17.11 -19.58
C GLU A 250 -16.47 -17.63 -20.34
N MET A 251 -15.60 -18.38 -19.68
CA MET A 251 -14.42 -19.01 -20.29
C MET A 251 -14.82 -20.02 -21.38
N GLN A 252 -15.90 -20.77 -21.20
CA GLN A 252 -16.42 -21.68 -22.19
C GLN A 252 -16.96 -20.91 -23.40
N GLN A 253 -17.74 -19.87 -23.16
CA GLN A 253 -18.31 -19.03 -24.21
C GLN A 253 -17.22 -18.30 -25.01
N ALA A 254 -16.20 -17.77 -24.34
CA ALA A 254 -15.05 -17.12 -24.95
C ALA A 254 -14.08 -18.10 -25.63
N GLY A 255 -14.30 -19.40 -25.53
CA GLY A 255 -13.44 -20.42 -26.13
C GLY A 255 -12.12 -20.67 -25.40
N CYS A 256 -11.90 -20.06 -24.24
CA CYS A 256 -10.66 -20.19 -23.46
C CYS A 256 -10.41 -21.65 -23.04
N LEU A 257 -11.48 -22.41 -22.79
CA LEU A 257 -11.38 -23.82 -22.39
C LEU A 257 -10.87 -24.76 -23.47
N ARG A 258 -10.74 -24.30 -24.73
CA ARG A 258 -10.10 -25.09 -25.80
C ARG A 258 -8.61 -25.31 -25.53
N CYS A 259 -7.96 -24.33 -24.94
CA CYS A 259 -6.53 -24.40 -24.59
C CYS A 259 -6.31 -24.65 -23.10
N HIS A 260 -7.24 -24.21 -22.25
CA HIS A 260 -7.12 -24.24 -20.80
C HIS A 260 -8.06 -25.24 -20.12
N GLY A 261 -8.77 -26.09 -20.89
CA GLY A 261 -9.81 -27.01 -20.38
C GLY A 261 -9.34 -28.39 -19.98
N ASN A 262 -8.07 -28.73 -20.18
CA ASN A 262 -7.56 -30.08 -19.92
C ASN A 262 -6.87 -30.24 -18.56
N GLY A 263 -7.28 -29.49 -17.55
CA GLY A 263 -6.91 -29.74 -16.13
C GLY A 263 -5.46 -29.45 -15.75
N GLN A 264 -4.56 -29.23 -16.69
CA GLN A 264 -3.14 -29.07 -16.37
C GLN A 264 -2.66 -27.63 -16.14
N GLN A 265 -3.46 -26.61 -16.49
CA GLN A 265 -3.08 -25.20 -16.31
C GLN A 265 -4.08 -24.37 -15.51
N ILE A 266 -5.18 -24.97 -15.06
CA ILE A 266 -6.12 -24.32 -14.13
C ILE A 266 -6.36 -25.27 -12.95
N THR A 267 -5.31 -25.70 -12.30
CA THR A 267 -5.36 -26.54 -11.09
C THR A 267 -6.09 -25.88 -9.92
N TYR A 268 -6.29 -24.58 -9.98
CA TYR A 268 -7.05 -23.82 -8.98
C TYR A 268 -8.57 -24.06 -9.04
N PHE A 269 -9.08 -24.73 -10.07
CA PHE A 269 -10.49 -25.06 -10.19
C PHE A 269 -10.89 -26.40 -9.59
N GLU A 270 -9.94 -27.29 -9.33
CA GLU A 270 -10.25 -28.70 -9.03
C GLU A 270 -10.00 -29.13 -7.57
N ASN A 271 -9.35 -28.31 -6.76
CA ASN A 271 -9.02 -28.69 -5.37
C ASN A 271 -9.92 -27.96 -4.37
N ASP A 272 -11.13 -28.49 -4.19
CA ASP A 272 -11.93 -28.43 -2.95
C ASP A 272 -12.80 -29.70 -2.85
#